data_bb2fe9bf814a1004aee6a5e48fbd2935
#
_entry.id   bb2fe9bf814a1004aee6a5e48fbd2935
#
_cell.length_a   1.000
_cell.length_b   1.000
_cell.length_c   1.000
_cell.angle_alpha   90.00
_cell.angle_beta   90.00
_cell.angle_gamma   90.00
#
_symmetry.space_group_name_H-M   'P 1'
#
loop_
_entity.id
_entity.type
_entity.pdbx_description
1 polymer ?
#
loop_
_entity_poly.entity_id
_entity_poly.type
_entity_poly.pdbx_seq_one_letter_code
_entity_poly.pdbx_strand_id
1 'polypeptide(L)'
;MWIRDPGPATWGPITKTVTEAGYAITATAAVTKVTWEMGNGDTKVCDKGMEHLPWQKDDKPSPTCGYVYHQRGDYTITATAHWVILWNGLGQQGTIEMDLSSQVHTSVIEACAVNIPNGRRHSAPSPSPSPNPTGTPTALAPCPTNHNKHGC
;
A
#
# COMPACT_ATOMS: atom_id res chain seq x y z
N MET A 1 -2.80 -1.98 1.31
CA MET A 1 -2.22 -2.12 -0.05
C MET A 1 -2.90 -3.27 -0.73
N TRP A 2 -3.23 -3.11 -1.99
CA TRP A 2 -3.94 -4.11 -2.77
C TRP A 2 -3.09 -4.48 -3.97
N ILE A 3 -3.17 -5.72 -4.41
CA ILE A 3 -2.48 -6.18 -5.62
C ILE A 3 -3.53 -6.33 -6.69
N ARG A 4 -3.28 -5.73 -7.84
CA ARG A 4 -4.12 -5.90 -9.01
C ARG A 4 -3.82 -7.27 -9.63
N ASP A 5 -4.88 -8.02 -9.92
CA ASP A 5 -4.83 -9.32 -10.60
C ASP A 5 -3.81 -10.30 -10.00
N PRO A 6 -3.99 -10.77 -8.73
CA PRO A 6 -3.08 -11.71 -8.09
C PRO A 6 -3.23 -13.12 -8.69
N GLY A 7 -3.03 -13.22 -9.99
CA GLY A 7 -3.13 -14.45 -10.76
C GLY A 7 -1.80 -15.21 -10.92
N PRO A 8 -1.81 -16.35 -11.61
CA PRO A 8 -0.58 -17.11 -11.88
C PRO A 8 0.48 -16.30 -12.63
N ALA A 9 0.09 -15.32 -13.45
CA ALA A 9 1.03 -14.49 -14.20
C ALA A 9 1.76 -13.45 -13.34
N THR A 10 1.20 -13.07 -12.19
CA THR A 10 1.76 -12.02 -11.30
C THR A 10 2.37 -12.57 -10.03
N TRP A 11 1.84 -13.68 -9.50
CA TRP A 11 2.31 -14.29 -8.27
C TRP A 11 2.93 -15.67 -8.47
N GLY A 12 2.59 -16.31 -9.57
CA GLY A 12 2.89 -17.72 -9.78
C GLY A 12 1.90 -18.66 -9.04
N PRO A 13 2.17 -19.96 -9.08
CA PRO A 13 3.37 -20.55 -9.68
C PRO A 13 3.36 -20.45 -11.21
N ILE A 14 4.46 -20.00 -11.79
CA ILE A 14 4.70 -19.95 -13.23
C ILE A 14 5.63 -21.11 -13.56
N THR A 15 5.15 -22.09 -14.29
CA THR A 15 5.99 -23.22 -14.72
C THR A 15 6.32 -23.11 -16.19
N LYS A 16 7.60 -23.24 -16.51
CA LYS A 16 8.13 -23.30 -17.87
C LYS A 16 9.03 -24.51 -18.02
N THR A 17 8.88 -25.21 -19.15
CA THR A 17 9.74 -26.33 -19.53
C THR A 17 10.38 -26.01 -20.87
N VAL A 18 11.67 -26.19 -20.95
CA VAL A 18 12.45 -26.13 -22.20
C VAL A 18 12.97 -27.52 -22.50
N THR A 19 12.82 -27.95 -23.74
CA THR A 19 13.32 -29.25 -24.19
C THR A 19 14.24 -29.03 -25.37
N GLU A 20 15.46 -29.57 -25.28
CA GLU A 20 16.48 -29.49 -26.31
C GLU A 20 17.22 -30.82 -26.40
N ALA A 21 17.41 -31.33 -27.61
CA ALA A 21 18.15 -32.59 -27.90
C ALA A 21 17.73 -33.81 -27.01
N GLY A 22 16.44 -33.90 -26.66
CA GLY A 22 15.90 -34.97 -25.81
C GLY A 22 16.05 -34.75 -24.31
N TYR A 23 16.61 -33.63 -23.92
CA TYR A 23 16.72 -33.22 -22.50
C TYR A 23 15.67 -32.15 -22.17
N ALA A 24 15.11 -32.22 -20.97
CA ALA A 24 14.14 -31.25 -20.48
C ALA A 24 14.61 -30.60 -19.18
N ILE A 25 14.45 -29.28 -19.10
CA ILE A 25 14.61 -28.52 -17.86
C ILE A 25 13.28 -27.82 -17.56
N THR A 26 12.77 -28.04 -16.36
CA THR A 26 11.54 -27.40 -15.88
C THR A 26 11.88 -26.46 -14.75
N ALA A 27 11.35 -25.23 -14.81
CA ALA A 27 11.46 -24.24 -13.75
C ALA A 27 10.07 -23.78 -13.32
N THR A 28 9.86 -23.67 -12.00
CA THR A 28 8.64 -23.13 -11.39
C THR A 28 8.98 -21.96 -10.51
N ALA A 29 8.48 -20.79 -10.84
CA ALA A 29 8.70 -19.53 -10.14
C ALA A 29 7.45 -19.09 -9.38
N ALA A 30 7.60 -18.64 -8.13
CA ALA A 30 6.51 -18.06 -7.34
C ALA A 30 7.03 -16.95 -6.44
N VAL A 31 6.18 -15.94 -6.22
CA VAL A 31 6.41 -14.92 -5.19
C VAL A 31 6.13 -15.51 -3.82
N THR A 32 7.05 -15.33 -2.89
CA THR A 32 6.91 -15.79 -1.51
C THR A 32 6.41 -14.69 -0.58
N LYS A 33 6.86 -13.46 -0.79
CA LYS A 33 6.49 -12.28 -0.01
C LYS A 33 6.72 -11.00 -0.82
N VAL A 34 6.13 -9.89 -0.38
CA VAL A 34 6.43 -8.55 -0.87
C VAL A 34 6.84 -7.67 0.30
N THR A 35 7.98 -7.02 0.18
CA THR A 35 8.44 -6.00 1.11
C THR A 35 8.05 -4.64 0.57
N TRP A 36 7.37 -3.85 1.38
CA TRP A 36 6.92 -2.50 1.08
C TRP A 36 7.73 -1.50 1.90
N GLU A 37 8.44 -0.61 1.24
CA GLU A 37 9.06 0.56 1.85
C GLU A 37 8.13 1.74 1.61
N MET A 38 7.66 2.38 2.68
CA MET A 38 6.56 3.33 2.62
C MET A 38 7.01 4.77 2.31
N GLY A 39 8.31 5.00 2.14
CA GLY A 39 8.88 6.31 1.83
C GLY A 39 8.99 7.28 3.01
N ASN A 40 8.56 6.86 4.19
CA ASN A 40 8.69 7.60 5.46
C ASN A 40 9.64 6.92 6.46
N GLY A 41 10.37 5.89 6.02
CA GLY A 41 11.23 5.06 6.84
C GLY A 41 10.58 3.77 7.34
N ASP A 42 9.26 3.64 7.23
CA ASP A 42 8.56 2.41 7.63
C ASP A 42 8.66 1.34 6.54
N THR A 43 8.75 0.11 6.99
CA THR A 43 8.76 -1.08 6.13
C THR A 43 7.68 -2.05 6.57
N LYS A 44 6.98 -2.63 5.61
CA LYS A 44 5.99 -3.67 5.86
C LYS A 44 6.23 -4.88 4.96
N VAL A 45 6.29 -6.06 5.57
CA VAL A 45 6.36 -7.32 4.83
C VAL A 45 4.97 -7.93 4.77
N CYS A 46 4.55 -8.30 3.58
CA CYS A 46 3.27 -8.92 3.33
C CYS A 46 3.48 -10.24 2.57
N ASP A 47 2.76 -11.25 2.98
CA ASP A 47 2.63 -12.48 2.19
C ASP A 47 1.79 -12.21 0.94
N LYS A 48 1.35 -13.25 0.26
CA LYS A 48 0.42 -13.15 -0.86
C LYS A 48 -0.81 -12.33 -0.42
N GLY A 49 -0.87 -11.07 -0.85
CA GLY A 49 -1.96 -10.16 -0.53
C GLY A 49 -3.31 -10.67 -1.03
N MET A 50 -4.37 -10.05 -0.55
CA MET A 50 -5.73 -10.29 -1.06
C MET A 50 -5.97 -9.40 -2.28
N GLU A 51 -6.72 -9.92 -3.24
CA GLU A 51 -7.23 -9.15 -4.36
C GLU A 51 -8.22 -8.08 -3.86
N HIS A 52 -8.15 -6.90 -4.45
CA HIS A 52 -9.19 -5.88 -4.26
C HIS A 52 -10.41 -6.27 -5.06
N LEU A 53 -11.47 -6.65 -4.35
CA LEU A 53 -12.72 -7.03 -5.01
C LEU A 53 -13.54 -5.77 -5.35
N PRO A 54 -14.27 -5.74 -6.50
CA PRO A 54 -14.97 -4.53 -6.98
C PRO A 54 -16.01 -3.97 -6.02
N TRP A 55 -16.51 -4.77 -5.09
CA TRP A 55 -17.48 -4.35 -4.06
C TRP A 55 -16.82 -3.89 -2.75
N GLN A 56 -15.50 -4.00 -2.62
CA GLN A 56 -14.78 -3.46 -1.47
C GLN A 56 -14.65 -1.96 -1.64
N LYS A 57 -15.01 -1.24 -0.59
CA LYS A 57 -14.83 0.22 -0.58
C LYS A 57 -13.35 0.54 -0.39
N ASP A 58 -12.86 1.49 -1.17
CA ASP A 58 -11.47 1.95 -1.15
C ASP A 58 -11.04 2.60 0.17
N ASP A 59 -12.02 2.94 1.03
CA ASP A 59 -11.81 3.52 2.36
C ASP A 59 -11.36 2.53 3.44
N LYS A 60 -11.34 1.22 3.13
CA LYS A 60 -10.92 0.20 4.10
C LYS A 60 -9.50 -0.27 3.83
N PRO A 61 -8.64 -0.28 4.87
CA PRO A 61 -7.32 -0.86 4.73
C PRO A 61 -7.41 -2.35 4.42
N SER A 62 -6.45 -2.87 3.66
CA SER A 62 -6.33 -4.32 3.46
C SER A 62 -6.20 -5.02 4.80
N PRO A 63 -7.00 -6.07 5.08
CA PRO A 63 -6.96 -6.76 6.37
C PRO A 63 -5.63 -7.48 6.63
N THR A 64 -4.94 -7.88 5.57
CA THR A 64 -3.67 -8.62 5.65
C THR A 64 -2.45 -7.74 5.42
N CYS A 65 -2.60 -6.66 4.67
CA CYS A 65 -1.49 -5.80 4.27
C CYS A 65 -1.92 -4.31 4.22
N GLY A 66 -2.53 -3.83 5.31
CA GLY A 66 -2.90 -2.43 5.48
C GLY A 66 -1.73 -1.58 6.00
N TYR A 67 -1.68 -0.32 5.57
CA TYR A 67 -0.79 0.70 6.11
C TYR A 67 -1.52 2.04 6.13
N VAL A 68 -1.29 2.84 7.17
CA VAL A 68 -1.89 4.16 7.34
C VAL A 68 -0.77 5.18 7.55
N TYR A 69 -0.75 6.22 6.74
CA TYR A 69 0.13 7.35 6.95
C TYR A 69 -0.44 8.26 8.04
N HIS A 70 0.40 8.66 8.98
CA HIS A 70 0.02 9.56 10.07
C HIS A 70 0.39 11.03 9.79
N GLN A 71 1.09 11.27 8.71
CA GLN A 71 1.50 12.61 8.29
C GLN A 71 1.18 12.80 6.82
N ARG A 72 0.75 14.02 6.46
CA ARG A 72 0.60 14.41 5.07
C ARG A 72 1.99 14.60 4.43
N GLY A 73 2.08 14.37 3.15
CA GLY A 73 3.32 14.53 2.40
C GLY A 73 3.32 13.75 1.11
N ASP A 74 4.38 13.90 0.37
CA ASP A 74 4.63 13.15 -0.84
C ASP A 74 5.58 11.99 -0.51
N TYR A 75 5.18 10.79 -0.85
CA TYR A 75 5.91 9.58 -0.53
C TYR A 75 6.23 8.78 -1.80
N THR A 76 7.39 8.17 -1.82
CA THR A 76 7.75 7.16 -2.82
C THR A 76 7.67 5.80 -2.16
N ILE A 77 6.67 5.03 -2.56
CA ILE A 77 6.49 3.67 -2.07
C ILE A 77 7.24 2.72 -3.00
N THR A 78 8.11 1.87 -2.43
CA THR A 78 8.80 0.81 -3.16
C THR A 78 8.22 -0.55 -2.74
N ALA A 79 7.79 -1.33 -3.72
CA ALA A 79 7.37 -2.71 -3.52
C ALA A 79 8.44 -3.64 -4.09
N THR A 80 9.00 -4.52 -3.27
CA THR A 80 9.96 -5.53 -3.68
C THR A 80 9.34 -6.91 -3.54
N ALA A 81 9.09 -7.57 -4.67
CA ALA A 81 8.59 -8.94 -4.72
C ALA A 81 9.77 -9.92 -4.67
N HIS A 82 9.73 -10.82 -3.71
CA HIS A 82 10.75 -11.86 -3.51
C HIS A 82 10.29 -13.15 -4.21
N TRP A 83 11.01 -13.52 -5.25
CA TRP A 83 10.73 -14.70 -6.06
C TRP A 83 11.63 -15.85 -5.68
N VAL A 84 11.04 -17.03 -5.59
CA VAL A 84 11.76 -18.31 -5.50
C VAL A 84 11.47 -19.12 -6.75
N ILE A 85 12.52 -19.57 -7.40
CA ILE A 85 12.47 -20.37 -8.62
C ILE A 85 13.09 -21.73 -8.33
N LEU A 86 12.27 -22.76 -8.36
CA LEU A 86 12.72 -24.14 -8.26
C LEU A 86 12.89 -24.68 -9.66
N TRP A 87 14.05 -25.25 -9.95
CA TRP A 87 14.32 -25.87 -11.24
C TRP A 87 14.82 -27.29 -11.10
N ASN A 88 14.50 -28.12 -12.08
CA ASN A 88 15.00 -29.47 -12.22
C ASN A 88 15.23 -29.84 -13.69
N GLY A 89 16.24 -30.63 -13.94
CA GLY A 89 16.59 -31.13 -15.27
C GLY A 89 17.93 -31.84 -15.29
N LEU A 90 18.15 -32.72 -16.24
CA LEU A 90 19.44 -33.45 -16.42
C LEU A 90 19.90 -34.19 -15.15
N GLY A 91 18.98 -34.67 -14.32
CA GLY A 91 19.32 -35.32 -13.04
C GLY A 91 19.78 -34.33 -11.95
N GLN A 92 19.66 -33.04 -12.19
CA GLN A 92 20.03 -31.97 -11.26
C GLN A 92 18.81 -31.12 -10.87
N GLN A 93 18.89 -30.46 -9.74
CA GLN A 93 17.88 -29.52 -9.27
C GLN A 93 18.51 -28.40 -8.46
N GLY A 94 17.81 -27.28 -8.35
CA GLY A 94 18.30 -26.16 -7.58
C GLY A 94 17.23 -25.11 -7.32
N THR A 95 17.61 -24.12 -6.54
CA THR A 95 16.78 -22.98 -6.19
C THR A 95 17.50 -21.69 -6.60
N ILE A 96 16.76 -20.76 -7.20
CA ILE A 96 17.23 -19.42 -7.52
C ILE A 96 16.30 -18.46 -6.79
N GLU A 97 16.87 -17.51 -6.06
CA GLU A 97 16.13 -16.42 -5.44
C GLU A 97 16.41 -15.13 -6.20
N MET A 98 15.38 -14.32 -6.42
CA MET A 98 15.52 -13.02 -7.08
C MET A 98 14.48 -12.02 -6.55
N ASP A 99 14.86 -10.76 -6.56
CA ASP A 99 14.01 -9.66 -6.14
C ASP A 99 13.67 -8.76 -7.32
N LEU A 100 12.38 -8.41 -7.44
CA LEU A 100 11.88 -7.47 -8.43
C LEU A 100 11.22 -6.31 -7.72
N SER A 101 11.72 -5.09 -7.93
CA SER A 101 11.22 -3.88 -7.30
C SER A 101 10.45 -3.00 -8.28
N SER A 102 9.42 -2.33 -7.77
CA SER A 102 8.64 -1.33 -8.46
C SER A 102 8.34 -0.17 -7.52
N GLN A 103 8.23 1.04 -8.06
CA GLN A 103 8.00 2.25 -7.28
C GLN A 103 6.75 2.99 -7.76
N VAL A 104 6.08 3.63 -6.81
CA VAL A 104 4.96 4.55 -7.07
C VAL A 104 5.09 5.78 -6.19
N HIS A 105 4.82 6.94 -6.78
CA HIS A 105 4.71 8.20 -6.03
C HIS A 105 3.26 8.41 -5.62
N THR A 106 3.04 8.79 -4.38
CA THR A 106 1.73 9.09 -3.83
C THR A 106 1.78 10.33 -2.95
N SER A 107 0.73 11.16 -3.03
CA SER A 107 0.53 12.29 -2.14
C SER A 107 -0.53 11.93 -1.12
N VAL A 108 -0.18 12.04 0.16
CA VAL A 108 -1.10 11.86 1.27
C VAL A 108 -1.59 13.22 1.73
N ILE A 109 -2.88 13.47 1.52
CA ILE A 109 -3.57 14.68 1.97
C ILE A 109 -4.55 14.29 3.07
N GLU A 110 -4.61 15.09 4.12
CA GLU A 110 -5.58 14.91 5.19
C GLU A 110 -6.88 15.62 4.82
N ALA A 111 -7.98 14.88 4.77
CA ALA A 111 -9.32 15.43 4.66
C ALA A 111 -10.06 15.14 5.96
N CYS A 112 -10.06 16.11 6.90
CA CYS A 112 -10.84 16.01 8.12
C CYS A 112 -12.20 16.70 7.92
N ALA A 113 -13.29 15.93 7.99
CA ALA A 113 -14.63 16.48 8.12
C ALA A 113 -14.89 16.81 9.58
N VAL A 114 -14.95 18.09 9.93
CA VAL A 114 -15.40 18.53 11.25
C VAL A 114 -16.92 18.44 11.30
N ASN A 115 -17.45 17.50 12.05
CA ASN A 115 -18.87 17.42 12.33
C ASN A 115 -19.20 18.50 13.37
N ILE A 116 -19.73 19.63 12.91
CA ILE A 116 -20.24 20.67 13.81
C ILE A 116 -21.60 20.18 14.32
N PRO A 117 -21.76 19.85 15.60
CA PRO A 117 -23.08 19.53 16.12
C PRO A 117 -23.98 20.74 15.93
N ASN A 118 -25.17 20.51 15.31
CA ASN A 118 -26.21 21.52 15.13
C ASN A 118 -26.71 22.03 16.50
N GLY A 119 -25.94 22.92 17.12
CA GLY A 119 -26.29 23.60 18.36
C GLY A 119 -26.70 25.02 18.05
N ARG A 120 -28.00 25.29 18.09
CA ARG A 120 -28.67 26.59 18.25
C ARG A 120 -28.00 27.76 17.55
N ARG A 121 -28.72 28.32 16.60
CA ARG A 121 -28.41 29.64 16.01
C ARG A 121 -28.27 30.70 17.12
N HIS A 122 -27.07 30.98 17.55
CA HIS A 122 -26.76 32.22 18.17
C HIS A 122 -26.45 33.23 17.05
N SER A 123 -27.22 34.30 17.02
CA SER A 123 -27.02 35.43 16.11
C SER A 123 -25.58 35.89 16.17
N ALA A 124 -24.95 35.96 14.99
CA ALA A 124 -23.58 36.41 14.86
C ALA A 124 -23.42 37.87 15.32
N PRO A 125 -22.43 38.19 16.16
CA PRO A 125 -22.01 39.57 16.32
C PRO A 125 -21.27 40.02 15.06
N SER A 126 -21.53 41.27 14.67
CA SER A 126 -20.93 42.00 13.54
C SER A 126 -19.41 41.95 13.55
N PRO A 127 -18.72 41.76 12.40
CA PRO A 127 -17.27 41.65 12.37
C PRO A 127 -16.61 43.02 12.68
N SER A 128 -15.80 43.05 13.72
CA SER A 128 -14.83 44.11 13.99
C SER A 128 -13.57 43.86 13.14
N PRO A 129 -12.89 44.88 12.61
CA PRO A 129 -11.74 44.70 11.75
C PRO A 129 -10.56 44.07 12.50
N SER A 130 -10.06 43.00 11.96
CA SER A 130 -8.94 42.20 12.50
C SER A 130 -7.59 42.85 12.20
N PRO A 131 -6.65 42.88 13.14
CA PRO A 131 -5.26 43.16 12.86
C PRO A 131 -4.57 41.91 12.22
N ASN A 132 -3.68 42.21 11.29
CA ASN A 132 -2.87 41.30 10.48
C ASN A 132 -2.15 40.23 11.32
N PRO A 133 -2.26 38.95 11.01
CA PRO A 133 -1.53 37.90 11.74
C PRO A 133 -0.13 37.70 11.17
N THR A 134 0.87 38.15 11.90
CA THR A 134 2.21 37.60 11.85
C THR A 134 2.21 36.40 12.81
N GLY A 135 1.97 35.21 12.30
CA GLY A 135 1.93 33.99 13.09
C GLY A 135 2.46 32.78 12.28
N THR A 136 3.54 32.25 12.79
CA THR A 136 4.15 30.96 12.41
C THR A 136 3.10 29.86 12.33
N PRO A 137 3.10 28.97 11.31
CA PRO A 137 2.12 27.90 11.24
C PRO A 137 2.34 26.91 12.39
N THR A 138 1.39 26.91 13.31
CA THR A 138 1.31 25.88 14.36
C THR A 138 0.85 24.58 13.71
N ALA A 139 1.58 23.50 13.96
CA ALA A 139 1.22 22.16 13.53
C ALA A 139 -0.22 21.83 13.99
N LEU A 140 -1.06 21.47 13.06
CA LEU A 140 -2.42 21.01 13.34
C LEU A 140 -2.37 19.70 14.13
N ALA A 141 -3.18 19.59 15.15
CA ALA A 141 -3.31 18.40 15.96
C ALA A 141 -3.73 17.19 15.10
N PRO A 142 -3.24 15.98 15.42
CA PRO A 142 -3.65 14.78 14.71
C PRO A 142 -5.15 14.53 14.88
N CYS A 143 -5.77 13.98 13.84
CA CYS A 143 -7.19 13.62 13.88
C CYS A 143 -7.47 12.67 15.05
N PRO A 144 -8.54 12.90 15.83
CA PRO A 144 -8.92 11.97 16.88
C PRO A 144 -9.28 10.63 16.29
N THR A 145 -8.71 9.56 16.83
CA THR A 145 -8.98 8.16 16.46
C THR A 145 -10.37 7.72 16.91
N ASN A 146 -11.41 8.38 16.43
CA ASN A 146 -12.77 7.95 16.71
C ASN A 146 -13.30 7.19 15.50
N HIS A 147 -13.41 5.88 15.64
CA HIS A 147 -13.83 4.90 14.65
C HIS A 147 -15.31 5.03 14.23
N ASN A 148 -15.82 6.20 13.97
CA ASN A 148 -17.17 6.38 13.48
C ASN A 148 -17.18 7.01 12.08
N LYS A 149 -17.16 6.11 11.11
CA LYS A 149 -17.82 6.09 9.78
C LYS A 149 -17.71 7.26 8.80
N HIS A 150 -16.85 8.26 8.96
CA HIS A 150 -16.57 9.22 7.87
C HIS A 150 -15.13 9.74 8.00
N GLY A 151 -14.32 9.32 7.08
CA GLY A 151 -12.97 9.61 6.66
C GLY A 151 -12.19 10.75 7.36
N CYS A 152 -11.14 10.39 7.97
CA CYS A 152 -9.87 11.12 7.92
C CYS A 152 -8.93 10.38 7.02
#